data_37725fe1d6451cf96d46ae9a427cc321
#
_entry.id   37725fe1d6451cf96d46ae9a427cc321
#
_cell.length_a   1.000
_cell.length_b   1.000
_cell.length_c   1.000
_cell.angle_alpha   90.00
_cell.angle_beta   90.00
_cell.angle_gamma   90.00
#
_symmetry.space_group_name_H-M   'P 1'
#
loop_
_entity.id
_entity.type
_entity.pdbx_description
1 polymer ?
#
loop_
_entity_poly.entity_id
_entity_poly.type
_entity_poly.pdbx_seq_one_letter_code
_entity_poly.pdbx_strand_id
1 'polypeptide(L)'
;MSPDEFPGKPLSLAQACARLRFRHLQFLDILGRTRNLRLTAEQMHVTQPAATKILMDIEEILEARLFDRLSRGMRPNELGLFTLRYASAALDGQRKFVDEFNALKQGGHGHLTVGAITGSAAHVLVASVVEIQRLRPLLVLKILEQSSDQLIQWLAERKIDLMIGRYTDEAQRSQFHYQRLSSEPLYVVGGLHHPLRGAADLALTELAHWPWILYPASTAVRKVSDDLFGGAGLALTAGVVETPSFLFALELMNTTNMMSLQPARLVEKYVNKGLLSRIPVDLPDRMPSYGLITRLGEEPTPSAQAFIDVLRETAGLAPEAP
;
A
#
# COMPACT_ATOMS: atom_id res chain seq x y z
N MET A 1 7.92 28.74 -1.22
CA MET A 1 8.81 28.65 -0.05
C MET A 1 10.11 29.37 -0.42
N SER A 2 10.45 30.45 0.25
CA SER A 2 11.66 31.24 -0.04
C SER A 2 12.92 30.52 0.47
N PRO A 3 14.08 30.60 -0.25
CA PRO A 3 15.33 29.96 0.16
C PRO A 3 15.90 30.45 1.50
N ASP A 4 15.36 31.54 2.06
CA ASP A 4 15.84 32.19 3.29
C ASP A 4 15.22 31.63 4.59
N GLU A 5 14.35 30.65 4.53
CA GLU A 5 13.66 30.11 5.72
C GLU A 5 14.51 29.15 6.57
N PHE A 6 15.63 28.64 6.05
CA PHE A 6 16.52 27.72 6.77
C PHE A 6 18.01 28.12 6.58
N PRO A 7 18.50 29.16 7.27
CA PRO A 7 19.90 29.60 7.19
C PRO A 7 20.78 28.65 8.03
N GLY A 8 21.21 27.54 7.47
CA GLY A 8 22.15 26.59 8.07
C GLY A 8 23.07 25.97 7.05
N LYS A 9 24.27 25.51 7.47
CA LYS A 9 25.13 24.71 6.59
C LYS A 9 24.43 23.39 6.24
N PRO A 10 24.57 22.89 5.01
CA PRO A 10 24.03 21.58 4.66
C PRO A 10 24.55 20.48 5.61
N LEU A 11 23.62 19.68 6.18
CA LEU A 11 23.98 18.54 7.01
C LEU A 11 24.75 17.52 6.18
N SER A 12 25.98 17.20 6.56
CA SER A 12 26.75 16.15 5.88
C SER A 12 26.37 14.76 6.40
N LEU A 13 26.46 13.75 5.52
CA LEU A 13 26.22 12.35 5.91
C LEU A 13 27.15 11.93 7.05
N ALA A 14 28.44 12.33 7.02
CA ALA A 14 29.41 12.02 8.06
C ALA A 14 28.98 12.59 9.43
N GLN A 15 28.48 13.82 9.48
CA GLN A 15 27.96 14.43 10.72
C GLN A 15 26.74 13.68 11.25
N ALA A 16 25.79 13.35 10.37
CA ALA A 16 24.61 12.59 10.73
C ALA A 16 24.99 11.20 11.31
N CYS A 17 25.84 10.46 10.63
CA CYS A 17 26.30 9.13 11.07
C CYS A 17 27.09 9.16 12.38
N ALA A 18 27.92 10.18 12.59
CA ALA A 18 28.76 10.28 13.80
C ALA A 18 27.98 10.67 15.06
N ARG A 19 26.94 11.49 14.92
CA ARG A 19 26.28 12.15 16.07
C ARG A 19 24.85 11.67 16.30
N LEU A 20 24.08 11.33 15.24
CA LEU A 20 22.69 10.86 15.36
C LEU A 20 22.66 9.36 15.70
N ARG A 21 22.21 9.04 16.92
CA ARG A 21 22.18 7.67 17.43
C ARG A 21 20.78 7.05 17.29
N PHE A 22 20.68 5.73 17.26
CA PHE A 22 19.39 5.02 17.25
C PHE A 22 18.47 5.43 18.42
N ARG A 23 19.02 5.73 19.60
CA ARG A 23 18.25 6.25 20.73
C ARG A 23 17.58 7.59 20.43
N HIS A 24 18.21 8.43 19.62
CA HIS A 24 17.61 9.70 19.16
C HIS A 24 16.43 9.41 18.21
N LEU A 25 16.55 8.43 17.33
CA LEU A 25 15.47 8.01 16.43
C LEU A 25 14.29 7.44 17.21
N GLN A 26 14.53 6.60 18.22
CA GLN A 26 13.49 6.09 19.13
C GLN A 26 12.78 7.24 19.87
N PHE A 27 13.54 8.21 20.38
CA PHE A 27 12.97 9.38 21.02
C PHE A 27 12.06 10.17 20.06
N LEU A 28 12.52 10.42 18.85
CA LEU A 28 11.74 11.13 17.82
C LEU A 28 10.46 10.36 17.45
N ASP A 29 10.52 9.06 17.25
CA ASP A 29 9.36 8.24 16.93
C ASP A 29 8.30 8.31 18.05
N ILE A 30 8.72 8.18 19.31
CA ILE A 30 7.82 8.31 20.46
C ILE A 30 7.26 9.73 20.58
N LEU A 31 8.10 10.77 20.46
CA LEU A 31 7.65 12.16 20.52
C LEU A 31 6.70 12.49 19.37
N GLY A 32 6.96 11.93 18.19
CA GLY A 32 6.08 12.07 17.02
C GLY A 32 4.67 11.54 17.26
N ARG A 33 4.53 10.45 18.03
CA ARG A 33 3.23 9.85 18.38
C ARG A 33 2.57 10.54 19.57
N THR A 34 3.33 10.82 20.63
CA THR A 34 2.78 11.36 21.88
C THR A 34 2.51 12.85 21.82
N ARG A 35 3.27 13.59 21.01
CA ARG A 35 3.26 15.07 20.94
C ARG A 35 3.46 15.75 22.31
N ASN A 36 4.06 15.03 23.27
CA ASN A 36 4.18 15.47 24.66
C ASN A 36 5.47 14.95 25.27
N LEU A 37 6.37 15.85 25.70
CA LEU A 37 7.67 15.51 26.27
C LEU A 37 7.58 14.68 27.57
N ARG A 38 6.56 14.93 28.41
CA ARG A 38 6.37 14.16 29.65
C ARG A 38 6.02 12.70 29.33
N LEU A 39 5.04 12.48 28.42
CA LEU A 39 4.66 11.13 27.99
C LEU A 39 5.81 10.43 27.24
N THR A 40 6.60 11.17 26.47
CA THR A 40 7.80 10.65 25.81
C THR A 40 8.84 10.20 26.83
N ALA A 41 9.06 11.00 27.87
CA ALA A 41 9.99 10.67 28.95
C ALA A 41 9.56 9.39 29.69
N GLU A 42 8.26 9.27 30.00
CA GLU A 42 7.69 8.07 30.63
C GLU A 42 7.93 6.82 29.77
N GLN A 43 7.65 6.88 28.45
CA GLN A 43 7.87 5.75 27.54
C GLN A 43 9.34 5.42 27.29
N MET A 44 10.23 6.42 27.41
CA MET A 44 11.69 6.23 27.31
C MET A 44 12.34 5.84 28.63
N HIS A 45 11.56 5.73 29.72
CA HIS A 45 12.06 5.49 31.10
C HIS A 45 13.14 6.49 31.53
N VAL A 46 12.92 7.79 31.23
CA VAL A 46 13.80 8.89 31.61
C VAL A 46 13.02 9.99 32.29
N THR A 47 13.72 10.93 32.94
CA THR A 47 13.08 12.12 33.51
C THR A 47 12.71 13.13 32.42
N GLN A 48 11.70 13.98 32.65
CA GLN A 48 11.31 15.00 31.69
C GLN A 48 12.45 16.00 31.36
N PRO A 49 13.31 16.45 32.32
CA PRO A 49 14.50 17.24 31.99
C PRO A 49 15.47 16.52 31.05
N ALA A 50 15.66 15.19 31.24
CA ALA A 50 16.50 14.38 30.36
C ALA A 50 15.88 14.27 28.93
N ALA A 51 14.56 14.08 28.82
CA ALA A 51 13.87 14.10 27.53
C ALA A 51 14.00 15.45 26.81
N THR A 52 13.89 16.56 27.55
CA THR A 52 14.12 17.90 27.00
C THR A 52 15.55 18.04 26.46
N LYS A 53 16.54 17.54 27.22
CA LYS A 53 17.95 17.56 26.80
C LYS A 53 18.17 16.72 25.55
N ILE A 54 17.58 15.53 25.45
CA ILE A 54 17.68 14.69 24.25
C ILE A 54 17.14 15.42 23.02
N LEU A 55 15.99 16.09 23.14
CA LEU A 55 15.46 16.88 22.03
C LEU A 55 16.41 18.02 21.63
N MET A 56 16.94 18.75 22.62
CA MET A 56 17.89 19.82 22.34
C MET A 56 19.17 19.30 21.65
N ASP A 57 19.70 18.17 22.12
CA ASP A 57 20.87 17.52 21.50
C ASP A 57 20.58 17.13 20.05
N ILE A 58 19.38 16.60 19.74
CA ILE A 58 18.97 16.27 18.37
C ILE A 58 18.89 17.54 17.49
N GLU A 59 18.22 18.57 17.97
CA GLU A 59 18.05 19.85 17.26
C GLU A 59 19.41 20.54 17.04
N GLU A 60 20.34 20.44 18.00
CA GLU A 60 21.71 20.90 17.84
C GLU A 60 22.50 20.11 16.79
N ILE A 61 22.37 18.75 16.78
CA ILE A 61 23.02 17.90 15.77
C ILE A 61 22.55 18.26 14.36
N LEU A 62 21.26 18.51 14.21
CA LEU A 62 20.62 18.82 12.93
C LEU A 62 20.69 20.33 12.59
N GLU A 63 21.22 21.16 13.50
CA GLU A 63 21.30 22.64 13.38
C GLU A 63 19.94 23.26 13.03
N ALA A 64 18.84 22.62 13.48
CA ALA A 64 17.49 23.03 13.14
C ALA A 64 16.49 22.69 14.25
N ARG A 65 15.50 23.56 14.48
CA ARG A 65 14.37 23.21 15.31
C ARG A 65 13.43 22.27 14.55
N LEU A 66 12.96 21.24 15.25
CA LEU A 66 12.05 20.23 14.70
C LEU A 66 10.62 20.38 15.22
N PHE A 67 10.46 21.02 16.38
CA PHE A 67 9.16 21.15 17.03
C PHE A 67 8.90 22.58 17.52
N ASP A 68 7.67 23.04 17.29
CA ASP A 68 7.12 24.23 17.90
C ASP A 68 6.50 23.87 19.26
N ARG A 69 6.82 24.65 20.29
CA ARG A 69 6.23 24.52 21.62
C ARG A 69 4.87 25.20 21.63
N LEU A 70 3.83 24.47 21.95
CA LEU A 70 2.48 24.99 22.12
C LEU A 70 2.15 25.09 23.61
N SER A 71 1.11 25.82 23.98
CA SER A 71 0.59 25.89 25.37
C SER A 71 0.21 24.49 25.90
N ARG A 72 -0.17 23.57 25.03
CA ARG A 72 -0.42 22.16 25.35
C ARG A 72 0.26 21.25 24.32
N GLY A 73 1.49 20.79 24.64
CA GLY A 73 2.20 19.82 23.81
C GLY A 73 3.18 20.42 22.81
N MET A 74 3.53 19.64 21.81
CA MET A 74 4.52 19.95 20.79
C MET A 74 3.99 19.63 19.39
N ARG A 75 4.26 20.51 18.44
CA ARG A 75 3.89 20.32 17.04
C ARG A 75 5.16 20.25 16.20
N PRO A 76 5.38 19.20 15.38
CA PRO A 76 6.49 19.17 14.45
C PRO A 76 6.26 20.21 13.36
N ASN A 77 7.31 20.94 13.02
CA ASN A 77 7.38 21.75 11.82
C ASN A 77 7.71 20.86 10.58
N GLU A 78 7.95 21.46 9.44
CA GLU A 78 8.23 20.72 8.18
C GLU A 78 9.47 19.84 8.30
N LEU A 79 10.59 20.35 8.83
CA LEU A 79 11.81 19.57 9.09
C LEU A 79 11.57 18.46 10.13
N GLY A 80 10.76 18.75 11.15
CA GLY A 80 10.32 17.76 12.12
C GLY A 80 9.54 16.62 11.48
N LEU A 81 8.57 16.92 10.62
CA LEU A 81 7.82 15.88 9.89
C LEU A 81 8.72 15.04 8.99
N PHE A 82 9.66 15.65 8.29
CA PHE A 82 10.66 14.95 7.49
C PHE A 82 11.53 14.02 8.35
N THR A 83 12.05 14.54 9.47
CA THR A 83 12.91 13.79 10.39
C THR A 83 12.17 12.65 11.07
N LEU A 84 10.89 12.83 11.42
CA LEU A 84 10.03 11.76 11.97
C LEU A 84 9.82 10.62 11.00
N ARG A 85 9.60 10.90 9.72
CA ARG A 85 9.51 9.85 8.67
C ARG A 85 10.80 9.06 8.57
N TYR A 86 11.94 9.73 8.53
CA TYR A 86 13.26 9.07 8.53
C TYR A 86 13.46 8.20 9.77
N ALA A 87 13.15 8.72 10.97
CA ALA A 87 13.29 7.99 12.24
C ALA A 87 12.46 6.70 12.24
N SER A 88 11.20 6.78 11.81
CA SER A 88 10.32 5.61 11.69
C SER A 88 10.88 4.57 10.72
N ALA A 89 11.30 4.98 9.53
CA ALA A 89 11.84 4.07 8.52
C ALA A 89 13.15 3.38 8.99
N ALA A 90 14.05 4.12 9.65
CA ALA A 90 15.28 3.57 10.18
C ALA A 90 15.03 2.54 11.31
N LEU A 91 14.06 2.81 12.18
CA LEU A 91 13.67 1.88 13.26
C LEU A 91 12.96 0.64 12.71
N ASP A 92 12.16 0.77 11.67
CA ASP A 92 11.54 -0.36 10.99
C ASP A 92 12.58 -1.25 10.33
N GLY A 93 13.61 -0.66 9.69
CA GLY A 93 14.75 -1.40 9.18
C GLY A 93 15.52 -2.16 10.26
N GLN A 94 15.73 -1.54 11.44
CA GLN A 94 16.38 -2.20 12.56
C GLN A 94 15.53 -3.36 13.11
N ARG A 95 14.21 -3.20 13.24
CA ARG A 95 13.30 -4.29 13.66
C ARG A 95 13.39 -5.47 12.70
N LYS A 96 13.30 -5.22 11.40
CA LYS A 96 13.42 -6.26 10.37
C LYS A 96 14.75 -7.01 10.47
N PHE A 97 15.86 -6.28 10.64
CA PHE A 97 17.17 -6.90 10.85
C PHE A 97 17.17 -7.85 12.06
N VAL A 98 16.64 -7.41 13.21
CA VAL A 98 16.58 -8.24 14.42
C VAL A 98 15.72 -9.49 14.21
N ASP A 99 14.55 -9.32 13.55
CA ASP A 99 13.62 -10.42 13.29
C ASP A 99 14.24 -11.44 12.32
N GLU A 100 14.86 -10.98 11.23
CA GLU A 100 15.57 -11.84 10.27
C GLU A 100 16.78 -12.54 10.89
N PHE A 101 17.58 -11.80 11.66
CA PHE A 101 18.73 -12.37 12.35
C PHE A 101 18.32 -13.49 13.31
N ASN A 102 17.26 -13.26 14.10
CA ASN A 102 16.74 -14.27 15.03
C ASN A 102 16.14 -15.47 14.30
N ALA A 103 15.42 -15.24 13.20
CA ALA A 103 14.88 -16.30 12.37
C ALA A 103 15.99 -17.17 11.76
N LEU A 104 17.03 -16.57 11.21
CA LEU A 104 18.20 -17.30 10.69
C LEU A 104 18.91 -18.08 11.78
N LYS A 105 19.11 -17.48 12.96
CA LYS A 105 19.75 -18.12 14.11
C LYS A 105 18.95 -19.34 14.61
N GLN A 106 17.64 -19.35 14.46
CA GLN A 106 16.75 -20.44 14.84
C GLN A 106 16.53 -21.47 13.72
N GLY A 107 17.24 -21.34 12.58
CA GLY A 107 17.06 -22.21 11.41
C GLY A 107 15.79 -21.94 10.62
N GLY A 108 15.12 -20.81 10.86
CA GLY A 108 13.92 -20.37 10.14
C GLY A 108 14.26 -19.64 8.82
N HIS A 109 13.21 -19.37 8.03
CA HIS A 109 13.35 -18.75 6.70
C HIS A 109 13.03 -17.23 6.68
N GLY A 110 13.03 -16.59 7.87
CA GLY A 110 12.83 -15.14 8.01
C GLY A 110 11.37 -14.69 7.93
N HIS A 111 11.19 -13.37 7.72
CA HIS A 111 9.89 -12.71 7.58
C HIS A 111 9.81 -12.03 6.21
N LEU A 112 8.63 -12.02 5.61
CA LEU A 112 8.35 -11.32 4.37
C LEU A 112 7.01 -10.61 4.48
N THR A 113 6.98 -9.31 4.23
CA THR A 113 5.74 -8.54 4.18
C THR A 113 5.45 -8.14 2.74
N VAL A 114 4.37 -8.65 2.17
CA VAL A 114 3.92 -8.40 0.81
C VAL A 114 2.70 -7.49 0.83
N GLY A 115 2.78 -6.37 0.11
CA GLY A 115 1.61 -5.55 -0.20
C GLY A 115 0.90 -6.06 -1.45
N ALA A 116 -0.42 -6.08 -1.46
CA ALA A 116 -1.17 -6.48 -2.64
C ALA A 116 -2.41 -5.61 -2.84
N ILE A 117 -2.71 -5.26 -4.10
CA ILE A 117 -3.97 -4.60 -4.42
C ILE A 117 -5.13 -5.58 -4.27
N THR A 118 -6.23 -5.09 -3.74
CA THR A 118 -7.44 -5.90 -3.54
C THR A 118 -7.97 -6.45 -4.86
N GLY A 119 -8.23 -7.74 -4.89
CA GLY A 119 -8.93 -8.43 -5.98
C GLY A 119 -8.04 -8.91 -7.11
N SER A 120 -7.45 -8.00 -7.91
CA SER A 120 -6.73 -8.35 -9.15
C SER A 120 -5.54 -9.30 -8.95
N ALA A 121 -4.79 -9.11 -7.88
CA ALA A 121 -3.60 -9.91 -7.57
C ALA A 121 -3.90 -11.26 -6.89
N ALA A 122 -5.14 -11.48 -6.43
CA ALA A 122 -5.46 -12.60 -5.55
C ALA A 122 -5.11 -13.98 -6.14
N HIS A 123 -5.31 -14.18 -7.44
CA HIS A 123 -5.04 -15.48 -8.08
C HIS A 123 -3.55 -15.84 -8.04
N VAL A 124 -2.69 -14.92 -8.53
CA VAL A 124 -1.24 -15.14 -8.57
C VAL A 124 -0.67 -15.20 -7.15
N LEU A 125 -1.14 -14.31 -6.28
CA LEU A 125 -0.68 -14.25 -4.89
C LEU A 125 -1.00 -15.54 -4.12
N VAL A 126 -2.22 -16.05 -4.20
CA VAL A 126 -2.61 -17.29 -3.50
C VAL A 126 -1.77 -18.48 -3.97
N ALA A 127 -1.59 -18.65 -5.27
CA ALA A 127 -0.76 -19.73 -5.81
C ALA A 127 0.70 -19.59 -5.36
N SER A 128 1.24 -18.36 -5.36
CA SER A 128 2.60 -18.09 -4.87
C SER A 128 2.75 -18.35 -3.37
N VAL A 129 1.74 -18.01 -2.57
CA VAL A 129 1.73 -18.30 -1.12
C VAL A 129 1.75 -19.80 -0.86
N VAL A 130 0.93 -20.57 -1.57
CA VAL A 130 0.90 -22.04 -1.43
C VAL A 130 2.26 -22.65 -1.77
N GLU A 131 2.87 -22.21 -2.87
CA GLU A 131 4.16 -22.76 -3.29
C GLU A 131 5.31 -22.36 -2.38
N ILE A 132 5.40 -21.07 -1.98
CA ILE A 132 6.48 -20.63 -1.08
C ILE A 132 6.37 -21.29 0.30
N GLN A 133 5.16 -21.53 0.79
CA GLN A 133 4.94 -22.26 2.06
C GLN A 133 5.38 -23.73 1.95
N ARG A 134 5.23 -24.34 0.78
CA ARG A 134 5.74 -25.70 0.53
C ARG A 134 7.28 -25.73 0.51
N LEU A 135 7.92 -24.73 -0.11
CA LEU A 135 9.38 -24.63 -0.24
C LEU A 135 10.05 -24.15 1.06
N ARG A 136 9.38 -23.27 1.79
CA ARG A 136 9.88 -22.62 3.01
C ARG A 136 8.81 -22.62 4.11
N PRO A 137 8.54 -23.78 4.74
CA PRO A 137 7.42 -23.92 5.70
C PRO A 137 7.54 -23.04 6.95
N LEU A 138 8.75 -22.59 7.29
CA LEU A 138 8.99 -21.74 8.45
C LEU A 138 9.03 -20.24 8.09
N LEU A 139 8.80 -19.87 6.82
CA LEU A 139 8.70 -18.47 6.41
C LEU A 139 7.44 -17.83 7.00
N VAL A 140 7.60 -16.76 7.76
CA VAL A 140 6.49 -15.94 8.22
C VAL A 140 6.13 -14.94 7.13
N LEU A 141 5.00 -15.16 6.47
CA LEU A 141 4.50 -14.32 5.38
C LEU A 141 3.35 -13.46 5.87
N LYS A 142 3.50 -12.15 5.78
CA LYS A 142 2.46 -11.16 6.08
C LYS A 142 1.95 -10.55 4.78
N ILE A 143 0.65 -10.67 4.52
CA ILE A 143 -0.01 -10.06 3.37
C ILE A 143 -0.81 -8.84 3.84
N LEU A 144 -0.60 -7.70 3.21
CA LEU A 144 -1.32 -6.46 3.49
C LEU A 144 -2.04 -6.00 2.22
N GLU A 145 -3.37 -5.92 2.30
CA GLU A 145 -4.19 -5.44 1.18
C GLU A 145 -4.50 -3.95 1.34
N GLN A 146 -4.20 -3.18 0.27
CA GLN A 146 -4.50 -1.74 0.20
C GLN A 146 -4.57 -1.25 -1.26
N SER A 147 -4.91 0.03 -1.46
CA SER A 147 -4.80 0.72 -2.73
C SER A 147 -3.33 0.89 -3.16
N SER A 148 -3.07 1.01 -4.47
CA SER A 148 -1.70 1.11 -5.00
C SER A 148 -0.93 2.31 -4.46
N ASP A 149 -1.56 3.45 -4.28
CA ASP A 149 -0.96 4.67 -3.72
C ASP A 149 -0.48 4.45 -2.27
N GLN A 150 -1.31 3.80 -1.44
CA GLN A 150 -0.92 3.49 -0.06
C GLN A 150 0.20 2.44 -0.02
N LEU A 151 0.15 1.43 -0.89
CA LEU A 151 1.19 0.39 -0.97
C LEU A 151 2.53 0.96 -1.45
N ILE A 152 2.54 1.86 -2.42
CA ILE A 152 3.76 2.56 -2.88
C ILE A 152 4.37 3.38 -1.73
N GLN A 153 3.54 4.09 -0.97
CA GLN A 153 4.01 4.80 0.21
C GLN A 153 4.64 3.84 1.22
N TRP A 154 3.99 2.72 1.53
CA TRP A 154 4.51 1.72 2.46
C TRP A 154 5.79 1.04 1.95
N LEU A 155 5.92 0.86 0.63
CA LEU A 155 7.14 0.34 0.02
C LEU A 155 8.30 1.34 0.17
N ALA A 156 8.05 2.64 -0.04
CA ALA A 156 9.02 3.71 0.17
C ALA A 156 9.44 3.84 1.65
N GLU A 157 8.48 3.67 2.57
CA GLU A 157 8.69 3.71 4.02
C GLU A 157 9.24 2.39 4.59
N ARG A 158 9.54 1.40 3.75
CA ARG A 158 10.06 0.06 4.13
C ARG A 158 9.13 -0.74 5.05
N LYS A 159 7.84 -0.39 5.12
CA LYS A 159 6.82 -1.14 5.88
C LYS A 159 6.46 -2.47 5.22
N ILE A 160 6.63 -2.54 3.89
CA ILE A 160 6.50 -3.76 3.09
C ILE A 160 7.79 -3.98 2.29
N ASP A 161 8.07 -5.24 1.95
CA ASP A 161 9.30 -5.62 1.27
C ASP A 161 9.15 -5.54 -0.25
N LEU A 162 7.99 -5.92 -0.75
CA LEU A 162 7.59 -5.84 -2.14
C LEU A 162 6.07 -5.64 -2.24
N MET A 163 5.59 -5.22 -3.39
CA MET A 163 4.15 -5.15 -3.62
C MET A 163 3.73 -5.69 -4.98
N ILE A 164 2.50 -6.15 -5.04
CA ILE A 164 1.79 -6.48 -6.27
C ILE A 164 0.73 -5.39 -6.48
N GLY A 165 0.93 -4.57 -7.51
CA GLY A 165 0.08 -3.40 -7.70
C GLY A 165 0.34 -2.68 -9.02
N ARG A 166 -0.04 -1.40 -9.05
CA ARG A 166 0.10 -0.52 -10.23
C ARG A 166 0.84 0.74 -9.85
N TYR A 167 1.57 1.31 -10.80
CA TYR A 167 1.99 2.69 -10.66
C TYR A 167 0.77 3.61 -10.69
N THR A 168 0.79 4.63 -9.86
CA THR A 168 -0.24 5.67 -9.81
C THR A 168 0.27 7.00 -10.38
N ASP A 169 1.60 7.13 -10.51
CA ASP A 169 2.29 8.29 -11.05
C ASP A 169 3.57 7.83 -11.81
N GLU A 170 3.88 8.47 -12.93
CA GLU A 170 5.09 8.26 -13.73
C GLU A 170 6.38 8.56 -12.92
N ALA A 171 6.35 9.52 -12.00
CA ALA A 171 7.51 9.85 -11.15
C ALA A 171 7.98 8.67 -10.29
N GLN A 172 7.12 7.70 -10.03
CA GLN A 172 7.45 6.50 -9.25
C GLN A 172 8.46 5.59 -9.95
N ARG A 173 8.57 5.66 -11.28
CA ARG A 173 9.54 4.88 -12.07
C ARG A 173 11.00 5.18 -11.73
N SER A 174 11.29 6.34 -11.17
CA SER A 174 12.64 6.70 -10.74
C SER A 174 13.05 6.10 -9.40
N GLN A 175 12.08 5.58 -8.63
CA GLN A 175 12.30 5.07 -7.26
C GLN A 175 12.06 3.57 -7.14
N PHE A 176 11.29 2.99 -8.06
CA PHE A 176 10.87 1.59 -7.98
C PHE A 176 11.07 0.87 -9.31
N HIS A 177 11.41 -0.40 -9.21
CA HIS A 177 11.42 -1.33 -10.33
C HIS A 177 10.02 -1.93 -10.49
N TYR A 178 9.53 -2.00 -11.73
CA TYR A 178 8.23 -2.58 -12.06
C TYR A 178 8.37 -3.71 -13.06
N GLN A 179 7.92 -4.88 -12.70
CA GLN A 179 7.81 -6.02 -13.59
C GLN A 179 6.32 -6.35 -13.82
N ARG A 180 5.86 -6.23 -15.06
CA ARG A 180 4.48 -6.55 -15.42
C ARG A 180 4.18 -8.02 -15.14
N LEU A 181 3.08 -8.29 -14.42
CA LEU A 181 2.58 -9.64 -14.16
C LEU A 181 1.40 -9.98 -15.07
N SER A 182 0.38 -9.14 -15.13
CA SER A 182 -0.82 -9.42 -15.94
C SER A 182 -1.62 -8.14 -16.19
N SER A 183 -2.51 -8.21 -17.19
CA SER A 183 -3.66 -7.31 -17.33
C SER A 183 -4.93 -8.09 -16.97
N GLU A 184 -5.99 -7.36 -16.62
CA GLU A 184 -7.22 -7.97 -16.18
C GLU A 184 -8.41 -7.14 -16.67
N PRO A 185 -9.33 -7.74 -17.45
CA PRO A 185 -10.54 -7.06 -17.83
C PRO A 185 -11.46 -6.83 -16.63
N LEU A 186 -12.38 -5.90 -16.77
CA LEU A 186 -13.40 -5.61 -15.78
C LEU A 186 -14.74 -6.14 -16.26
N TYR A 187 -15.57 -6.60 -15.33
CA TYR A 187 -16.96 -6.99 -15.57
C TYR A 187 -17.88 -6.14 -14.72
N VAL A 188 -19.02 -5.73 -15.29
CA VAL A 188 -20.15 -5.27 -14.47
C VAL A 188 -20.85 -6.50 -13.93
N VAL A 189 -21.05 -6.51 -12.61
CA VAL A 189 -21.72 -7.60 -11.90
C VAL A 189 -22.81 -7.08 -10.98
N GLY A 190 -23.82 -7.90 -10.77
CA GLY A 190 -24.89 -7.70 -9.81
C GLY A 190 -25.28 -8.99 -9.13
N GLY A 191 -26.25 -8.95 -8.23
CA GLY A 191 -26.81 -10.15 -7.59
C GLY A 191 -27.49 -11.09 -8.59
N LEU A 192 -27.79 -12.30 -8.14
CA LEU A 192 -28.44 -13.33 -8.99
C LEU A 192 -29.82 -12.93 -9.52
N HIS A 193 -30.52 -12.08 -8.80
CA HIS A 193 -31.86 -11.63 -9.13
C HIS A 193 -31.90 -10.26 -9.78
N HIS A 194 -30.72 -9.72 -10.19
CA HIS A 194 -30.65 -8.43 -10.82
C HIS A 194 -31.49 -8.40 -12.11
N PRO A 195 -32.35 -7.38 -12.31
CA PRO A 195 -33.26 -7.31 -13.48
C PRO A 195 -32.57 -7.33 -14.84
N LEU A 196 -31.32 -6.82 -14.93
CA LEU A 196 -30.52 -6.81 -16.15
C LEU A 196 -29.76 -8.14 -16.40
N ARG A 197 -29.96 -9.15 -15.54
CA ARG A 197 -29.35 -10.46 -15.76
C ARG A 197 -29.92 -11.10 -17.05
N GLY A 198 -29.03 -11.43 -17.96
CA GLY A 198 -29.41 -12.07 -19.22
C GLY A 198 -30.04 -11.11 -20.24
N ALA A 199 -30.02 -9.83 -20.00
CA ALA A 199 -30.32 -8.83 -21.03
C ALA A 199 -29.31 -8.95 -22.17
N ALA A 200 -29.69 -8.55 -23.38
CA ALA A 200 -28.79 -8.49 -24.53
C ALA A 200 -28.53 -7.03 -24.89
N ASP A 201 -27.32 -6.76 -25.39
CA ASP A 201 -26.96 -5.47 -26.00
C ASP A 201 -27.21 -4.23 -25.14
N LEU A 202 -26.87 -4.32 -23.84
CA LEU A 202 -27.03 -3.22 -22.89
C LEU A 202 -26.08 -2.07 -23.24
N ALA A 203 -26.62 -0.87 -23.38
CA ALA A 203 -25.82 0.34 -23.49
C ALA A 203 -25.38 0.86 -22.11
N LEU A 204 -24.22 1.51 -22.07
CA LEU A 204 -23.72 2.12 -20.81
C LEU A 204 -24.70 3.15 -20.23
N THR A 205 -25.47 3.83 -21.06
CA THR A 205 -26.51 4.77 -20.68
C THR A 205 -27.60 4.14 -19.82
N GLU A 206 -27.96 2.90 -20.09
CA GLU A 206 -28.98 2.18 -19.30
C GLU A 206 -28.47 1.85 -17.89
N LEU A 207 -27.16 1.57 -17.78
CA LEU A 207 -26.54 1.25 -16.50
C LEU A 207 -26.43 2.47 -15.57
N ALA A 208 -26.38 3.68 -16.12
CA ALA A 208 -26.26 4.92 -15.34
C ALA A 208 -27.50 5.20 -14.47
N HIS A 209 -28.65 4.59 -14.79
CA HIS A 209 -29.90 4.74 -14.03
C HIS A 209 -30.05 3.75 -12.86
N TRP A 210 -29.14 2.82 -12.72
CA TRP A 210 -29.14 1.84 -11.63
C TRP A 210 -28.26 2.29 -10.48
N PRO A 211 -28.47 1.80 -9.24
CA PRO A 211 -27.60 2.10 -8.12
C PRO A 211 -26.26 1.35 -8.23
N TRP A 212 -25.16 2.00 -7.81
CA TRP A 212 -23.81 1.51 -7.98
C TRP A 212 -23.06 1.34 -6.66
N ILE A 213 -22.22 0.31 -6.60
CA ILE A 213 -21.17 0.16 -5.61
C ILE A 213 -19.85 0.48 -6.29
N LEU A 214 -19.18 1.51 -5.81
CA LEU A 214 -17.93 2.00 -6.37
C LEU A 214 -16.76 1.73 -5.42
N TYR A 215 -15.59 1.58 -5.98
CA TYR A 215 -14.35 1.60 -5.22
C TYR A 215 -14.01 3.04 -4.80
N PRO A 216 -13.15 3.22 -3.73
CA PRO A 216 -12.61 4.52 -3.36
C PRO A 216 -11.91 5.24 -4.50
N ALA A 217 -11.99 6.58 -4.51
CA ALA A 217 -11.52 7.43 -5.61
C ALA A 217 -10.03 7.25 -5.95
N SER A 218 -9.20 6.79 -5.00
CA SER A 218 -7.77 6.53 -5.20
C SER A 218 -7.48 5.26 -6.03
N THR A 219 -8.47 4.41 -6.28
CA THR A 219 -8.26 3.12 -6.95
C THR A 219 -8.33 3.21 -8.48
N ALA A 220 -7.56 2.36 -9.18
CA ALA A 220 -7.60 2.28 -10.63
C ALA A 220 -8.99 1.87 -11.18
N VAL A 221 -9.69 0.96 -10.48
CA VAL A 221 -11.05 0.55 -10.87
C VAL A 221 -12.01 1.74 -10.82
N ARG A 222 -11.91 2.60 -9.79
CA ARG A 222 -12.73 3.81 -9.69
C ARG A 222 -12.42 4.78 -10.82
N LYS A 223 -11.17 5.03 -11.15
CA LYS A 223 -10.79 5.88 -12.28
C LYS A 223 -11.38 5.38 -13.58
N VAL A 224 -11.33 4.06 -13.83
CA VAL A 224 -11.97 3.46 -15.00
C VAL A 224 -13.49 3.65 -14.97
N SER A 225 -14.15 3.51 -13.83
CA SER A 225 -15.59 3.77 -13.67
C SER A 225 -15.93 5.23 -14.01
N ASP A 226 -15.16 6.17 -13.45
CA ASP A 226 -15.37 7.62 -13.67
C ASP A 226 -15.14 7.99 -15.14
N ASP A 227 -14.12 7.40 -15.79
CA ASP A 227 -13.82 7.60 -17.22
C ASP A 227 -14.89 6.99 -18.12
N LEU A 228 -15.48 5.85 -17.75
CA LEU A 228 -16.55 5.20 -18.51
C LEU A 228 -17.80 6.07 -18.53
N PHE A 229 -18.26 6.52 -17.38
CA PHE A 229 -19.47 7.34 -17.29
C PHE A 229 -19.21 8.79 -17.69
N GLY A 230 -18.15 9.42 -17.17
CA GLY A 230 -17.80 10.79 -17.49
C GLY A 230 -17.42 11.00 -18.95
N GLY A 231 -16.67 10.07 -19.56
CA GLY A 231 -16.32 10.11 -20.98
C GLY A 231 -17.53 9.93 -21.92
N ALA A 232 -18.60 9.31 -21.44
CA ALA A 232 -19.88 9.23 -22.14
C ALA A 232 -20.84 10.39 -21.82
N GLY A 233 -20.40 11.37 -21.01
CA GLY A 233 -21.27 12.48 -20.55
C GLY A 233 -22.39 12.04 -19.61
N LEU A 234 -22.25 10.87 -18.97
CA LEU A 234 -23.28 10.28 -18.11
C LEU A 234 -22.98 10.58 -16.64
N ALA A 235 -24.01 10.99 -15.91
CA ALA A 235 -23.98 11.03 -14.45
C ALA A 235 -24.73 9.82 -13.89
N LEU A 236 -24.24 9.24 -12.81
CA LEU A 236 -24.97 8.22 -12.06
C LEU A 236 -26.15 8.91 -11.36
N THR A 237 -27.38 8.52 -11.74
CA THR A 237 -28.62 9.19 -11.29
C THR A 237 -29.31 8.47 -10.14
N ALA A 238 -28.81 7.26 -9.79
CA ALA A 238 -29.28 6.46 -8.65
C ALA A 238 -28.28 6.48 -7.49
N GLY A 239 -28.61 5.83 -6.38
CA GLY A 239 -27.78 5.80 -5.18
C GLY A 239 -26.39 5.18 -5.41
N VAL A 240 -25.38 5.75 -4.78
CA VAL A 240 -24.02 5.27 -4.82
C VAL A 240 -23.55 4.89 -3.41
N VAL A 241 -22.94 3.71 -3.29
CA VAL A 241 -22.22 3.28 -2.09
C VAL A 241 -20.73 3.14 -2.45
N GLU A 242 -19.86 3.74 -1.65
CA GLU A 242 -18.42 3.59 -1.82
C GLU A 242 -17.85 2.63 -0.79
N THR A 243 -17.15 1.59 -1.24
CA THR A 243 -16.48 0.63 -0.35
C THR A 243 -15.29 -0.06 -1.04
N PRO A 244 -14.16 -0.31 -0.34
CA PRO A 244 -13.09 -1.18 -0.82
C PRO A 244 -13.38 -2.67 -0.56
N SER A 245 -14.37 -3.00 0.25
CA SER A 245 -14.67 -4.36 0.68
C SER A 245 -15.49 -5.11 -0.36
N PHE A 246 -14.87 -6.07 -1.04
CA PHE A 246 -15.58 -6.95 -1.97
C PHE A 246 -16.67 -7.79 -1.28
N LEU A 247 -16.41 -8.29 -0.07
CA LEU A 247 -17.41 -9.08 0.66
C LEU A 247 -18.63 -8.25 1.01
N PHE A 248 -18.45 -7.00 1.43
CA PHE A 248 -19.57 -6.09 1.68
C PHE A 248 -20.33 -5.77 0.39
N ALA A 249 -19.61 -5.53 -0.70
CA ALA A 249 -20.23 -5.32 -2.01
C ALA A 249 -21.01 -6.55 -2.50
N LEU A 250 -20.50 -7.76 -2.28
CA LEU A 250 -21.18 -9.03 -2.59
C LEU A 250 -22.52 -9.14 -1.89
N GLU A 251 -22.57 -8.87 -0.57
CA GLU A 251 -23.81 -8.90 0.20
C GLU A 251 -24.81 -7.83 -0.27
N LEU A 252 -24.34 -6.61 -0.54
CA LEU A 252 -25.20 -5.55 -1.09
C LEU A 252 -25.78 -5.92 -2.45
N MET A 253 -24.98 -6.47 -3.36
CA MET A 253 -25.47 -6.91 -4.68
C MET A 253 -26.52 -8.01 -4.56
N ASN A 254 -26.40 -8.92 -3.60
CA ASN A 254 -27.38 -10.01 -3.38
C ASN A 254 -28.64 -9.59 -2.65
N THR A 255 -28.61 -8.45 -1.95
CA THR A 255 -29.78 -7.93 -1.19
C THR A 255 -30.47 -6.76 -1.87
N THR A 256 -29.86 -6.19 -2.92
CA THR A 256 -30.36 -5.01 -3.64
C THR A 256 -30.17 -5.19 -5.16
N ASN A 257 -30.64 -4.20 -5.93
CA ASN A 257 -30.33 -4.12 -7.35
C ASN A 257 -29.07 -3.26 -7.64
N MET A 258 -28.12 -3.21 -6.72
CA MET A 258 -26.86 -2.51 -6.95
C MET A 258 -25.94 -3.32 -7.86
N MET A 259 -25.19 -2.60 -8.68
CA MET A 259 -24.15 -3.16 -9.55
C MET A 259 -22.77 -2.66 -9.12
N SER A 260 -21.75 -3.37 -9.54
CA SER A 260 -20.36 -2.97 -9.32
C SER A 260 -19.48 -3.34 -10.51
N LEU A 261 -18.46 -2.52 -10.78
CA LEU A 261 -17.39 -2.82 -11.72
C LEU A 261 -16.29 -3.58 -10.96
N GLN A 262 -15.99 -4.80 -11.39
CA GLN A 262 -15.11 -5.69 -10.66
C GLN A 262 -14.08 -6.35 -11.59
N PRO A 263 -12.84 -6.63 -11.10
CA PRO A 263 -11.87 -7.44 -11.82
C PRO A 263 -12.45 -8.83 -12.19
N ALA A 264 -12.30 -9.22 -13.45
CA ALA A 264 -12.92 -10.44 -13.97
C ALA A 264 -12.53 -11.69 -13.17
N ARG A 265 -11.23 -11.87 -12.91
CA ARG A 265 -10.72 -13.05 -12.17
C ARG A 265 -11.22 -13.12 -10.73
N LEU A 266 -11.49 -11.96 -10.11
CA LEU A 266 -12.08 -11.92 -8.77
C LEU A 266 -13.50 -12.50 -8.80
N VAL A 267 -14.30 -12.11 -9.76
CA VAL A 267 -15.74 -12.43 -9.77
C VAL A 267 -16.10 -13.71 -10.51
N GLU A 268 -15.28 -14.21 -11.44
CA GLU A 268 -15.56 -15.43 -12.21
C GLU A 268 -15.90 -16.62 -11.31
N LYS A 269 -15.17 -16.81 -10.23
CA LYS A 269 -15.44 -17.90 -9.28
C LYS A 269 -16.81 -17.76 -8.59
N TYR A 270 -17.27 -16.51 -8.36
CA TYR A 270 -18.58 -16.24 -7.74
C TYR A 270 -19.70 -16.35 -8.76
N VAL A 271 -19.44 -15.95 -10.00
CA VAL A 271 -20.38 -16.13 -11.12
C VAL A 271 -20.56 -17.64 -11.41
N ASN A 272 -19.45 -18.39 -11.50
CA ASN A 272 -19.49 -19.84 -11.77
C ASN A 272 -20.15 -20.64 -10.63
N LYS A 273 -20.07 -20.15 -9.39
CA LYS A 273 -20.77 -20.74 -8.23
C LYS A 273 -22.23 -20.29 -8.10
N GLY A 274 -22.71 -19.43 -8.99
CA GLY A 274 -24.06 -18.89 -8.92
C GLY A 274 -24.28 -17.99 -7.71
N LEU A 275 -23.30 -17.20 -7.30
CA LEU A 275 -23.37 -16.22 -6.23
C LEU A 275 -23.48 -14.78 -6.74
N LEU A 276 -23.07 -14.55 -7.99
CA LEU A 276 -23.19 -13.29 -8.71
C LEU A 276 -23.65 -13.53 -10.13
N SER A 277 -24.13 -12.50 -10.79
CA SER A 277 -24.49 -12.49 -12.19
C SER A 277 -23.65 -11.46 -12.93
N ARG A 278 -23.09 -11.83 -14.07
CA ARG A 278 -22.49 -10.86 -14.99
C ARG A 278 -23.60 -10.10 -15.70
N ILE A 279 -23.48 -8.78 -15.76
CA ILE A 279 -24.34 -7.92 -16.56
C ILE A 279 -23.65 -7.76 -17.93
N PRO A 280 -24.31 -8.18 -19.02
CA PRO A 280 -23.67 -8.25 -20.33
C PRO A 280 -23.65 -6.86 -20.98
N VAL A 281 -22.61 -6.09 -20.67
CA VAL A 281 -22.29 -4.81 -21.30
C VAL A 281 -20.89 -4.89 -21.87
N ASP A 282 -20.69 -4.33 -23.05
CA ASP A 282 -19.36 -4.24 -23.65
C ASP A 282 -18.58 -3.08 -23.03
N LEU A 283 -17.43 -3.39 -22.46
CA LEU A 283 -16.57 -2.43 -21.80
C LEU A 283 -15.23 -2.33 -22.54
N PRO A 284 -14.74 -1.12 -22.81
CA PRO A 284 -13.40 -0.97 -23.37
C PRO A 284 -12.35 -1.46 -22.37
N ASP A 285 -11.34 -2.17 -22.85
CA ASP A 285 -10.20 -2.63 -22.02
C ASP A 285 -9.32 -1.40 -21.68
N ARG A 286 -9.64 -0.75 -20.58
CA ARG A 286 -8.93 0.44 -20.07
C ARG A 286 -8.19 0.18 -18.75
N MET A 287 -8.23 -1.05 -18.26
CA MET A 287 -7.59 -1.36 -16.98
C MET A 287 -6.07 -1.42 -17.13
N PRO A 288 -5.28 -0.60 -16.43
CA PRO A 288 -3.83 -0.71 -16.44
C PRO A 288 -3.38 -2.08 -15.93
N SER A 289 -2.32 -2.64 -16.54
CA SER A 289 -1.71 -3.86 -16.04
C SER A 289 -1.22 -3.68 -14.62
N TYR A 290 -1.22 -4.75 -13.84
CA TYR A 290 -0.56 -4.80 -12.54
C TYR A 290 0.75 -5.58 -12.63
N GLY A 291 1.65 -5.31 -11.70
CA GLY A 291 2.97 -5.92 -11.67
C GLY A 291 3.53 -6.08 -10.26
N LEU A 292 4.66 -6.76 -10.21
CA LEU A 292 5.55 -6.78 -9.06
C LEU A 292 6.30 -5.44 -9.02
N ILE A 293 6.33 -4.81 -7.86
CA ILE A 293 7.05 -3.55 -7.64
C ILE A 293 7.98 -3.72 -6.44
N THR A 294 9.24 -3.39 -6.65
CA THR A 294 10.31 -3.44 -5.65
C THR A 294 11.06 -2.10 -5.63
N ARG A 295 11.85 -1.85 -4.59
CA ARG A 295 12.68 -0.65 -4.51
C ARG A 295 13.84 -0.73 -5.50
N LEU A 296 14.07 0.36 -6.23
CA LEU A 296 15.19 0.45 -7.18
C LEU A 296 16.53 0.54 -6.43
N GLY A 297 17.54 -0.18 -6.89
CA GLY A 297 18.89 -0.15 -6.30
C GLY A 297 19.05 -0.88 -4.97
N GLU A 298 18.03 -1.63 -4.53
CA GLU A 298 18.13 -2.50 -3.36
C GLU A 298 18.04 -3.97 -3.75
N GLU A 299 18.97 -4.77 -3.26
CA GLU A 299 18.88 -6.22 -3.39
C GLU A 299 17.77 -6.76 -2.48
N PRO A 300 16.87 -7.60 -2.99
CA PRO A 300 15.88 -8.26 -2.17
C PRO A 300 16.53 -9.15 -1.12
N THR A 301 15.93 -9.24 0.07
CA THR A 301 16.34 -10.24 1.06
C THR A 301 16.20 -11.66 0.49
N PRO A 302 16.91 -12.68 1.02
CA PRO A 302 16.78 -14.06 0.55
C PRO A 302 15.33 -14.59 0.56
N SER A 303 14.53 -14.14 1.52
CA SER A 303 13.10 -14.49 1.61
C SER A 303 12.27 -13.78 0.53
N ALA A 304 12.54 -12.50 0.29
CA ALA A 304 11.89 -11.73 -0.76
C ALA A 304 12.26 -12.27 -2.15
N GLN A 305 13.55 -12.58 -2.39
CA GLN A 305 13.99 -13.14 -3.67
C GLN A 305 13.31 -14.47 -3.96
N ALA A 306 13.27 -15.38 -2.99
CA ALA A 306 12.61 -16.67 -3.17
C ALA A 306 11.11 -16.51 -3.47
N PHE A 307 10.44 -15.55 -2.84
CA PHE A 307 9.03 -15.26 -3.15
C PHE A 307 8.87 -14.65 -4.55
N ILE A 308 9.76 -13.77 -4.96
CA ILE A 308 9.78 -13.17 -6.31
C ILE A 308 9.92 -14.26 -7.37
N ASP A 309 10.83 -15.22 -7.17
CA ASP A 309 11.05 -16.33 -8.11
C ASP A 309 9.79 -17.20 -8.25
N VAL A 310 9.17 -17.56 -7.12
CA VAL A 310 7.90 -18.31 -7.10
C VAL A 310 6.77 -17.49 -7.75
N LEU A 311 6.71 -16.19 -7.50
CA LEU A 311 5.69 -15.32 -8.10
C LEU A 311 5.82 -15.24 -9.62
N ARG A 312 7.05 -15.17 -10.13
CA ARG A 312 7.35 -15.16 -11.57
C ARG A 312 6.92 -16.48 -12.22
N GLU A 313 7.31 -17.61 -11.62
CA GLU A 313 6.94 -18.93 -12.11
C GLU A 313 5.41 -19.10 -12.13
N THR A 314 4.73 -18.72 -11.05
CA THR A 314 3.27 -18.80 -10.94
C THR A 314 2.56 -17.88 -11.95
N ALA A 315 3.15 -16.74 -12.28
CA ALA A 315 2.64 -15.81 -13.29
C ALA A 315 2.98 -16.27 -14.74
N GLY A 316 3.75 -17.35 -14.93
CA GLY A 316 4.19 -17.81 -16.25
C GLY A 316 5.23 -16.89 -16.91
N LEU A 317 6.01 -16.16 -16.12
CA LEU A 317 7.05 -15.27 -16.61
C LEU A 317 8.40 -15.98 -16.67
N ALA A 318 9.18 -15.69 -17.70
CA ALA A 318 10.57 -16.16 -17.78
C ALA A 318 11.42 -15.53 -16.66
N PRO A 319 12.49 -16.23 -16.17
CA PRO A 319 13.46 -15.62 -15.28
C PRO A 319 14.04 -14.36 -15.93
N GLU A 320 14.22 -13.30 -15.15
CA GLU A 320 15.02 -12.16 -15.62
C GLU A 320 16.43 -12.65 -15.87
N ALA A 321 16.97 -12.34 -17.06
CA ALA A 321 18.39 -12.57 -17.33
C ALA A 321 19.23 -11.74 -16.34
N PRO A 322 20.34 -12.28 -15.81
CA PRO A 322 21.19 -11.63 -14.83
C PRO A 322 21.80 -10.33 -15.34
#